data_d063546a2a9e70527db0855d6c6e84b2
#
_entry.id   d063546a2a9e70527db0855d6c6e84b2
#
_cell.length_a   1.000
_cell.length_b   1.000
_cell.length_c   1.000
_cell.angle_alpha   90.00
_cell.angle_beta   90.00
_cell.angle_gamma   90.00
#
_symmetry.space_group_name_H-M   'P 1'
#
loop_
_entity.id
_entity.type
_entity.pdbx_description
1 polymer ?
#
loop_
_entity_poly.entity_id
_entity_poly.type
_entity_poly.pdbx_seq_one_letter_code
_entity_poly.pdbx_strand_id
1 'polypeptide(L)'
;MTRSLALVAFLIVTNAVAQVPKTVDIRKSLVRITATSQEQDYKVPWNPGSMTVGVGAGFVIDGNRILTNAHVVSNARFIVVEKEDDPERYPAIVQFVGHDCDLAVLRVLDKSFFQNTRPLGFGGIPTIESPVMVYGYPIGGDRLSVTRGIISRIDFQTYTHSAIDSHLAVQIDAAINPGNSGGPVMQDGKVVGVAFQGYSGEVAQNVGYMIPTPVIRRFLKDISSGHYDGYVDLSLTYFKLLNPAERHALGLPDDEQGVMVSSVSSEGSSVGALQQGDVLLTIDDHPIASDGFVQLDGERIEMPEIVERKFKGDTVKFGIWRNKAKETVQVRLKGNWPYLIQANHYDSPPRFVLFGGLVFQPLSKNFMDAYQVEDLRLRYYYDFFVTNEIYRNHPEVVVLSNILPDPVNAYLSDLRFQVVDEINDKKIRTLEDVAEAFAQKSPYYVIHFVGSVR
;
A
#
# COMPACT_ATOMS: atom_id res chain seq x y z
N MET A 1 52.99 -78.27 12.46
CA MET A 1 53.26 -77.12 11.54
C MET A 1 51.97 -76.67 10.95
N THR A 2 51.29 -75.74 11.59
CA THR A 2 50.00 -75.16 11.17
C THR A 2 50.26 -73.76 10.69
N ARG A 3 50.05 -73.48 9.39
CA ARG A 3 50.12 -72.14 8.80
C ARG A 3 48.76 -71.44 8.88
N SER A 4 48.68 -70.35 9.66
CA SER A 4 47.53 -69.47 9.66
C SER A 4 47.58 -68.51 8.45
N LEU A 5 46.55 -68.52 7.64
CA LEU A 5 46.31 -67.52 6.59
C LEU A 5 45.57 -66.33 7.21
N ALA A 6 46.17 -65.17 7.22
CA ALA A 6 45.49 -63.92 7.58
C ALA A 6 44.84 -63.31 6.33
N LEU A 7 43.51 -63.16 6.36
CA LEU A 7 42.71 -62.48 5.32
C LEU A 7 42.69 -60.99 5.61
N VAL A 8 43.31 -60.17 4.78
CA VAL A 8 43.26 -58.71 4.86
C VAL A 8 42.06 -58.22 4.01
N ALA A 9 41.02 -57.74 4.69
CA ALA A 9 39.89 -57.13 4.04
C ALA A 9 40.19 -55.65 3.76
N PHE A 10 40.24 -55.26 2.50
CA PHE A 10 40.33 -53.88 2.03
C PHE A 10 38.93 -53.23 2.08
N LEU A 11 38.66 -52.32 3.00
CA LEU A 11 37.49 -51.49 3.03
C LEU A 11 37.68 -50.34 2.00
N ILE A 12 37.01 -50.44 0.86
CA ILE A 12 36.89 -49.31 -0.09
C ILE A 12 35.86 -48.35 0.46
N VAL A 13 36.31 -47.23 1.11
CA VAL A 13 35.43 -46.11 1.47
C VAL A 13 35.17 -45.30 0.20
N THR A 14 34.03 -45.50 -0.43
CA THR A 14 33.56 -44.62 -1.49
C THR A 14 33.10 -43.30 -0.83
N ASN A 15 33.92 -42.26 -0.96
CA ASN A 15 33.51 -40.91 -0.66
C ASN A 15 32.42 -40.48 -1.66
N ALA A 16 31.15 -40.58 -1.27
CA ALA A 16 30.05 -39.91 -1.94
C ALA A 16 30.25 -38.41 -1.74
N VAL A 17 30.88 -37.74 -2.69
CA VAL A 17 30.87 -36.30 -2.79
C VAL A 17 29.40 -35.90 -3.00
N ALA A 18 28.75 -35.45 -1.92
CA ALA A 18 27.46 -34.81 -2.01
C ALA A 18 27.62 -33.65 -3.00
N GLN A 19 26.98 -33.73 -4.15
CA GLN A 19 26.88 -32.61 -5.07
C GLN A 19 26.16 -31.50 -4.31
N VAL A 20 26.92 -30.50 -3.88
CA VAL A 20 26.34 -29.22 -3.42
C VAL A 20 25.44 -28.76 -4.55
N PRO A 21 24.13 -28.59 -4.31
CA PRO A 21 23.24 -28.10 -5.35
C PRO A 21 23.84 -26.80 -5.88
N LYS A 22 23.99 -26.67 -7.20
CA LYS A 22 24.44 -25.41 -7.83
C LYS A 22 23.51 -24.33 -7.32
N THR A 23 23.99 -23.53 -6.38
CA THR A 23 23.30 -22.31 -5.92
C THR A 23 22.99 -21.52 -7.19
N VAL A 24 21.72 -21.32 -7.45
CA VAL A 24 21.28 -20.47 -8.55
C VAL A 24 21.94 -19.12 -8.31
N ASP A 25 22.75 -18.67 -9.27
CA ASP A 25 23.37 -17.37 -9.17
C ASP A 25 22.27 -16.31 -9.31
N ILE A 26 21.69 -15.96 -8.15
CA ILE A 26 20.58 -15.00 -8.05
C ILE A 26 20.99 -13.60 -8.51
N ARG A 27 22.29 -13.30 -8.53
CA ARG A 27 22.81 -11.98 -8.93
C ARG A 27 22.38 -11.60 -10.35
N LYS A 28 22.27 -12.58 -11.26
CA LYS A 28 21.81 -12.34 -12.64
C LYS A 28 20.34 -11.94 -12.75
N SER A 29 19.60 -12.06 -11.68
CA SER A 29 18.17 -11.71 -11.61
C SER A 29 17.92 -10.43 -10.82
N LEU A 30 18.96 -9.87 -10.19
CA LEU A 30 18.88 -8.64 -9.42
C LEU A 30 19.12 -7.44 -10.33
N VAL A 31 18.39 -6.37 -10.06
CA VAL A 31 18.33 -5.19 -10.90
C VAL A 31 18.50 -3.95 -10.02
N ARG A 32 19.42 -3.09 -10.41
CA ARG A 32 19.51 -1.72 -9.88
C ARG A 32 18.56 -0.85 -10.69
N ILE A 33 17.77 -0.05 -10.01
CA ILE A 33 16.79 0.86 -10.62
C ILE A 33 17.20 2.29 -10.28
N THR A 34 17.39 3.11 -11.30
CA THR A 34 17.56 4.55 -11.15
C THR A 34 16.33 5.23 -11.72
N ALA A 35 15.58 5.91 -10.86
CA ALA A 35 14.39 6.66 -11.23
C ALA A 35 14.67 8.16 -11.12
N THR A 36 14.38 8.90 -12.19
CA THR A 36 14.34 10.37 -12.18
C THR A 36 12.90 10.78 -12.04
N SER A 37 12.53 11.24 -10.86
CA SER A 37 11.17 11.60 -10.49
C SER A 37 10.96 13.11 -10.49
N GLN A 38 9.73 13.53 -10.76
CA GLN A 38 9.32 14.92 -10.73
C GLN A 38 8.35 15.15 -9.59
N GLU A 39 8.82 15.85 -8.55
CA GLU A 39 8.00 16.18 -7.40
C GLU A 39 6.86 17.12 -7.77
N GLN A 40 5.70 16.92 -7.18
CA GLN A 40 4.51 17.71 -7.45
C GLN A 40 4.51 18.99 -6.59
N ASP A 41 4.19 20.14 -7.21
CA ASP A 41 4.12 21.43 -6.50
C ASP A 41 2.66 21.83 -6.25
N TYR A 42 2.14 21.54 -5.06
CA TYR A 42 0.77 21.92 -4.67
C TYR A 42 0.62 23.40 -4.37
N LYS A 43 1.72 24.15 -4.09
CA LYS A 43 1.68 25.59 -3.83
C LYS A 43 1.58 26.39 -5.12
N VAL A 44 2.16 25.86 -6.19
CA VAL A 44 2.14 26.43 -7.54
C VAL A 44 1.77 25.32 -8.53
N PRO A 45 0.50 24.89 -8.59
CA PRO A 45 0.08 23.64 -9.23
C PRO A 45 0.30 23.59 -10.75
N TRP A 46 0.55 24.72 -11.38
CA TRP A 46 0.99 24.80 -12.81
C TRP A 46 2.51 24.69 -13.00
N ASN A 47 3.28 24.68 -11.90
CA ASN A 47 4.72 24.47 -11.95
C ASN A 47 5.02 22.97 -12.09
N PRO A 48 5.93 22.58 -13.01
CA PRO A 48 6.30 21.18 -13.13
C PRO A 48 7.00 20.60 -11.88
N GLY A 49 7.38 21.44 -10.90
CA GLY A 49 8.07 20.99 -9.70
C GLY A 49 9.55 20.65 -9.91
N SER A 50 10.20 20.13 -8.89
CA SER A 50 11.62 19.80 -8.91
C SER A 50 11.89 18.38 -9.39
N MET A 51 13.07 18.17 -10.00
CA MET A 51 13.52 16.84 -10.41
C MET A 51 14.44 16.27 -9.33
N THR A 52 14.21 15.00 -8.99
CA THR A 52 15.04 14.23 -8.05
C THR A 52 15.48 12.92 -8.69
N VAL A 53 16.59 12.37 -8.21
CA VAL A 53 17.08 11.06 -8.66
C VAL A 53 17.14 10.14 -7.46
N GLY A 54 16.41 9.03 -7.56
CA GLY A 54 16.39 7.97 -6.56
C GLY A 54 17.02 6.68 -7.10
N VAL A 55 17.57 5.87 -6.20
CA VAL A 55 18.06 4.53 -6.50
C VAL A 55 17.30 3.53 -5.65
N GLY A 56 16.88 2.44 -6.29
CA GLY A 56 16.24 1.30 -5.64
C GLY A 56 16.72 0.00 -6.26
N ALA A 57 16.14 -1.08 -5.78
CA ALA A 57 16.40 -2.42 -6.26
C ALA A 57 15.14 -3.02 -6.92
N GLY A 58 15.34 -4.07 -7.65
CA GLY A 58 14.29 -4.90 -8.22
C GLY A 58 14.83 -6.26 -8.57
N PHE A 59 13.96 -7.12 -9.06
CA PHE A 59 14.38 -8.45 -9.52
C PHE A 59 13.48 -8.97 -10.63
N VAL A 60 14.06 -9.82 -11.45
CA VAL A 60 13.36 -10.42 -12.59
C VAL A 60 12.36 -11.45 -12.09
N ILE A 61 11.13 -11.36 -12.58
CA ILE A 61 10.03 -12.29 -12.39
C ILE A 61 9.58 -12.89 -13.72
N ASP A 62 8.71 -13.89 -13.68
CA ASP A 62 8.14 -14.50 -14.87
C ASP A 62 7.52 -13.49 -15.85
N GLY A 63 7.62 -13.81 -17.15
CA GLY A 63 7.07 -12.96 -18.21
C GLY A 63 7.98 -11.81 -18.63
N ASN A 64 9.30 -11.90 -18.37
CA ASN A 64 10.26 -10.84 -18.71
C ASN A 64 9.85 -9.48 -18.11
N ARG A 65 9.61 -9.47 -16.81
CA ARG A 65 9.19 -8.32 -16.02
C ARG A 65 10.13 -8.15 -14.83
N ILE A 66 10.18 -6.96 -14.29
CA ILE A 66 10.90 -6.64 -13.06
C ILE A 66 9.89 -6.25 -12.00
N LEU A 67 9.96 -6.87 -10.82
CA LEU A 67 9.19 -6.47 -9.63
C LEU A 67 10.05 -5.54 -8.78
N THR A 68 9.43 -4.47 -8.27
CA THR A 68 10.02 -3.49 -7.37
C THR A 68 8.92 -2.85 -6.50
N ASN A 69 9.27 -1.86 -5.67
CA ASN A 69 8.28 -1.05 -4.95
C ASN A 69 7.70 0.08 -5.81
N ALA A 70 6.46 0.49 -5.51
CA ALA A 70 5.86 1.65 -6.11
C ALA A 70 6.60 2.93 -5.76
N HIS A 71 7.02 3.13 -4.50
CA HIS A 71 7.75 4.33 -4.08
C HIS A 71 9.11 4.52 -4.79
N VAL A 72 9.72 3.44 -5.30
CA VAL A 72 10.96 3.53 -6.08
C VAL A 72 10.73 4.21 -7.43
N VAL A 73 9.54 4.08 -7.99
CA VAL A 73 9.22 4.53 -9.36
C VAL A 73 8.09 5.56 -9.44
N SER A 74 7.54 5.98 -8.30
CA SER A 74 6.49 7.00 -8.24
C SER A 74 6.96 8.33 -8.78
N ASN A 75 6.08 9.02 -9.50
CA ASN A 75 6.35 10.29 -10.16
C ASN A 75 7.53 10.23 -11.16
N ALA A 76 7.98 9.04 -11.57
CA ALA A 76 9.14 8.88 -12.44
C ALA A 76 8.86 9.39 -13.87
N ARG A 77 9.78 10.20 -14.38
CA ARG A 77 9.81 10.65 -15.78
C ARG A 77 10.72 9.77 -16.62
N PHE A 78 11.80 9.28 -15.99
CA PHE A 78 12.76 8.37 -16.62
C PHE A 78 13.12 7.27 -15.63
N ILE A 79 13.14 6.05 -16.11
CA ILE A 79 13.58 4.88 -15.36
C ILE A 79 14.64 4.16 -16.17
N VAL A 80 15.76 3.90 -15.53
CA VAL A 80 16.87 3.13 -16.09
C VAL A 80 17.13 1.93 -15.18
N VAL A 81 17.36 0.77 -15.78
CA VAL A 81 17.68 -0.46 -15.06
C VAL A 81 19.03 -1.00 -15.50
N GLU A 82 19.79 -1.52 -14.55
CA GLU A 82 21.13 -2.07 -14.72
C GLU A 82 21.19 -3.45 -14.05
N LYS A 83 21.91 -4.38 -14.65
CA LYS A 83 22.19 -5.72 -14.05
C LYS A 83 23.54 -5.66 -13.35
N GLU A 84 23.72 -6.53 -12.35
CA GLU A 84 25.03 -6.69 -11.73
C GLU A 84 26.06 -7.16 -12.78
N ASP A 85 27.24 -6.59 -12.73
CA ASP A 85 28.37 -6.85 -13.64
C ASP A 85 28.11 -6.55 -15.14
N ASP A 86 27.03 -5.81 -15.48
CA ASP A 86 26.71 -5.35 -16.83
C ASP A 86 26.68 -3.80 -16.83
N PRO A 87 27.61 -3.12 -17.51
CA PRO A 87 27.65 -1.65 -17.51
C PRO A 87 26.57 -1.02 -18.38
N GLU A 88 25.78 -1.81 -19.11
CA GLU A 88 24.74 -1.32 -19.99
C GLU A 88 23.52 -0.85 -19.22
N ARG A 89 22.98 0.29 -19.66
CA ARG A 89 21.81 0.94 -19.08
C ARG A 89 20.60 0.77 -19.98
N TYR A 90 19.53 0.17 -19.44
CA TYR A 90 18.35 -0.14 -20.21
C TYR A 90 17.18 0.74 -19.78
N PRO A 91 16.56 1.49 -20.71
CA PRO A 91 15.32 2.21 -20.41
C PRO A 91 14.17 1.25 -20.05
N ALA A 92 13.45 1.61 -19.00
CA ALA A 92 12.28 0.86 -18.56
C ALA A 92 11.09 1.80 -18.34
N ILE A 93 9.89 1.23 -18.33
CA ILE A 93 8.66 1.94 -18.03
C ILE A 93 7.85 1.16 -16.98
N VAL A 94 7.08 1.88 -16.19
CA VAL A 94 6.09 1.29 -15.29
C VAL A 94 5.02 0.64 -16.15
N GLN A 95 4.80 -0.66 -15.97
CA GLN A 95 3.72 -1.40 -16.62
C GLN A 95 2.48 -1.44 -15.74
N PHE A 96 2.66 -1.69 -14.46
CA PHE A 96 1.61 -1.67 -13.45
C PHE A 96 2.16 -1.13 -12.15
N VAL A 97 1.34 -0.40 -11.41
CA VAL A 97 1.66 0.12 -10.08
C VAL A 97 0.45 -0.01 -9.16
N GLY A 98 0.69 -0.50 -7.94
CA GLY A 98 -0.24 -0.52 -6.82
C GLY A 98 0.34 0.34 -5.70
N HIS A 99 -0.14 1.58 -5.59
CA HIS A 99 0.32 2.52 -4.55
C HIS A 99 -0.18 2.12 -3.15
N ASP A 100 -1.32 1.46 -3.08
CA ASP A 100 -1.89 0.91 -1.84
C ASP A 100 -0.99 -0.17 -1.23
N CYS A 101 -0.47 -1.09 -2.04
CA CYS A 101 0.40 -2.18 -1.59
C CYS A 101 1.89 -1.96 -1.84
N ASP A 102 2.28 -0.76 -2.29
CA ASP A 102 3.67 -0.35 -2.57
C ASP A 102 4.44 -1.32 -3.48
N LEU A 103 3.80 -1.82 -4.53
CA LEU A 103 4.40 -2.70 -5.52
C LEU A 103 4.28 -2.11 -6.93
N ALA A 104 5.30 -2.35 -7.75
CA ALA A 104 5.29 -1.99 -9.16
C ALA A 104 5.95 -3.07 -10.03
N VAL A 105 5.45 -3.21 -11.24
CA VAL A 105 6.03 -4.06 -12.29
C VAL A 105 6.55 -3.18 -13.41
N LEU A 106 7.82 -3.37 -13.76
CA LEU A 106 8.46 -2.67 -14.86
C LEU A 106 8.59 -3.57 -16.09
N ARG A 107 8.45 -2.95 -17.25
CA ARG A 107 8.76 -3.51 -18.56
C ARG A 107 10.00 -2.82 -19.12
N VAL A 108 11.03 -3.60 -19.43
CA VAL A 108 12.23 -3.09 -20.13
C VAL A 108 11.92 -3.00 -21.61
N LEU A 109 12.33 -1.91 -22.26
CA LEU A 109 12.02 -1.67 -23.67
C LEU A 109 12.86 -2.59 -24.59
N ASP A 110 14.13 -2.82 -24.23
CA ASP A 110 15.00 -3.75 -24.93
C ASP A 110 14.93 -5.14 -24.33
N LYS A 111 14.43 -6.11 -25.09
CA LYS A 111 14.29 -7.49 -24.64
C LYS A 111 15.64 -8.20 -24.45
N SER A 112 16.74 -7.67 -25.00
CA SER A 112 18.09 -8.22 -24.79
C SER A 112 18.50 -8.19 -23.31
N PHE A 113 17.93 -7.27 -22.53
CA PHE A 113 18.11 -7.20 -21.08
C PHE A 113 17.90 -8.56 -20.39
N PHE A 114 16.90 -9.34 -20.82
CA PHE A 114 16.57 -10.59 -20.19
C PHE A 114 17.43 -11.78 -20.62
N GLN A 115 18.39 -11.56 -21.55
CA GLN A 115 19.37 -12.59 -21.89
C GLN A 115 20.22 -12.90 -20.65
N ASN A 116 20.38 -14.21 -20.37
CA ASN A 116 21.10 -14.72 -19.20
C ASN A 116 20.52 -14.35 -17.82
N THR A 117 19.31 -13.78 -17.75
CA THR A 117 18.57 -13.63 -16.49
C THR A 117 17.74 -14.89 -16.21
N ARG A 118 17.35 -15.09 -14.94
CA ARG A 118 16.43 -16.14 -14.52
C ARG A 118 15.38 -15.56 -13.59
N PRO A 119 14.08 -15.77 -13.86
CA PRO A 119 13.04 -15.32 -12.93
C PRO A 119 13.24 -15.95 -11.56
N LEU A 120 13.07 -15.14 -10.50
CA LEU A 120 13.09 -15.65 -9.13
C LEU A 120 11.71 -16.21 -8.76
N GLY A 121 11.71 -17.42 -8.21
CA GLY A 121 10.49 -18.07 -7.73
C GLY A 121 10.09 -17.59 -6.33
N PHE A 122 8.78 -17.58 -6.05
CA PHE A 122 8.24 -17.17 -4.76
C PHE A 122 8.10 -18.34 -3.78
N GLY A 123 8.48 -18.10 -2.51
CA GLY A 123 8.25 -18.99 -1.37
C GLY A 123 6.89 -18.80 -0.72
N GLY A 124 6.72 -19.29 0.51
CA GLY A 124 5.62 -19.01 1.42
C GLY A 124 5.95 -17.85 2.37
N ILE A 125 5.08 -17.63 3.38
CA ILE A 125 5.41 -16.78 4.52
C ILE A 125 6.46 -17.54 5.35
N PRO A 126 7.61 -16.91 5.67
CA PRO A 126 8.61 -17.55 6.51
C PRO A 126 8.17 -17.57 7.96
N THR A 127 8.62 -18.57 8.72
CA THR A 127 8.36 -18.67 10.16
C THR A 127 9.17 -17.65 10.97
N ILE A 128 8.65 -17.21 12.09
CA ILE A 128 9.37 -16.35 13.05
C ILE A 128 10.69 -17.02 13.44
N GLU A 129 11.74 -16.22 13.72
CA GLU A 129 13.11 -16.62 14.01
C GLU A 129 13.89 -17.24 12.84
N SER A 130 13.25 -17.52 11.70
CA SER A 130 13.96 -18.09 10.55
C SER A 130 14.84 -17.04 9.84
N PRO A 131 16.04 -17.47 9.33
CA PRO A 131 16.98 -16.54 8.70
C PRO A 131 16.55 -16.13 7.30
N VAL A 132 16.81 -14.87 6.97
CA VAL A 132 16.58 -14.28 5.64
C VAL A 132 17.77 -13.45 5.18
N MET A 133 17.86 -13.26 3.85
CA MET A 133 18.85 -12.40 3.22
C MET A 133 18.15 -11.36 2.36
N VAL A 134 18.53 -10.09 2.51
CA VAL A 134 18.03 -8.96 1.73
C VAL A 134 19.10 -8.55 0.72
N TYR A 135 18.71 -8.41 -0.52
CA TYR A 135 19.59 -8.01 -1.62
C TYR A 135 19.17 -6.63 -2.15
N GLY A 136 20.13 -5.74 -2.36
CA GLY A 136 19.85 -4.40 -2.87
C GLY A 136 21.09 -3.60 -3.22
N TYR A 137 20.89 -2.33 -3.56
CA TYR A 137 21.95 -1.39 -3.98
C TYR A 137 21.91 -0.14 -3.09
N PRO A 138 22.34 -0.25 -1.81
CA PRO A 138 22.26 0.84 -0.86
C PRO A 138 23.07 2.06 -1.30
N ILE A 139 22.63 3.25 -0.87
CA ILE A 139 23.33 4.51 -1.12
C ILE A 139 24.77 4.43 -0.59
N GLY A 140 25.73 4.89 -1.42
CA GLY A 140 27.16 4.87 -1.10
C GLY A 140 27.96 3.82 -1.87
N GLY A 141 27.32 3.00 -2.71
CA GLY A 141 27.96 2.06 -3.60
C GLY A 141 27.13 1.72 -4.83
N ASP A 142 27.81 1.39 -5.93
CA ASP A 142 27.19 0.97 -7.19
C ASP A 142 27.06 -0.55 -7.30
N ARG A 143 27.51 -1.29 -6.28
CA ARG A 143 27.53 -2.74 -6.28
C ARG A 143 26.45 -3.32 -5.38
N LEU A 144 26.06 -4.54 -5.71
CA LEU A 144 25.14 -5.35 -4.93
C LEU A 144 25.61 -5.51 -3.49
N SER A 145 24.73 -5.22 -2.55
CA SER A 145 24.89 -5.48 -1.13
C SER A 145 23.95 -6.57 -0.66
N VAL A 146 24.39 -7.34 0.32
CA VAL A 146 23.59 -8.39 0.96
C VAL A 146 23.59 -8.15 2.47
N THR A 147 22.43 -7.99 3.06
CA THR A 147 22.27 -7.98 4.52
C THR A 147 21.56 -9.24 4.98
N ARG A 148 21.86 -9.70 6.18
CA ARG A 148 21.27 -10.90 6.78
C ARG A 148 20.56 -10.55 8.06
N GLY A 149 19.42 -11.18 8.31
CA GLY A 149 18.67 -11.07 9.55
C GLY A 149 17.73 -12.25 9.72
N ILE A 150 16.81 -12.12 10.68
CA ILE A 150 15.76 -13.09 10.97
C ILE A 150 14.37 -12.45 10.85
N ILE A 151 13.36 -13.28 10.76
CA ILE A 151 11.97 -12.86 10.86
C ILE A 151 11.65 -12.57 12.32
N SER A 152 11.26 -11.34 12.61
CA SER A 152 10.99 -10.87 13.97
C SER A 152 9.50 -10.90 14.32
N ARG A 153 8.63 -10.55 13.37
CA ARG A 153 7.19 -10.46 13.58
C ARG A 153 6.42 -10.48 12.26
N ILE A 154 5.21 -11.02 12.30
CA ILE A 154 4.24 -11.00 11.19
C ILE A 154 3.00 -10.28 11.70
N ASP A 155 2.62 -9.16 11.07
CA ASP A 155 1.58 -8.27 11.57
C ASP A 155 0.99 -7.40 10.45
N PHE A 156 -0.19 -6.79 10.70
CA PHE A 156 -0.70 -5.73 9.85
C PHE A 156 0.01 -4.41 10.17
N GLN A 157 0.46 -3.72 9.13
CA GLN A 157 1.11 -2.41 9.25
C GLN A 157 0.58 -1.45 8.21
N THR A 158 0.42 -0.19 8.59
CA THR A 158 0.13 0.86 7.61
C THR A 158 1.37 1.07 6.72
N TYR A 159 1.17 0.95 5.41
CA TYR A 159 2.24 1.16 4.45
C TYR A 159 2.50 2.66 4.30
N THR A 160 3.74 3.08 4.56
CA THR A 160 4.13 4.50 4.58
C THR A 160 3.93 5.18 3.23
N HIS A 161 3.99 4.41 2.14
CA HIS A 161 3.83 4.95 0.79
C HIS A 161 2.43 5.53 0.57
N SER A 162 1.38 4.76 0.79
CA SER A 162 0.00 5.26 0.67
C SER A 162 -0.42 6.12 1.87
N ALA A 163 0.14 5.84 3.04
CA ALA A 163 -0.13 6.45 4.36
C ALA A 163 -1.47 6.07 5.00
N ILE A 164 -2.32 5.32 4.33
CA ILE A 164 -3.64 4.89 4.84
C ILE A 164 -3.89 3.39 4.75
N ASP A 165 -3.33 2.74 3.73
CA ASP A 165 -3.58 1.31 3.53
C ASP A 165 -2.74 0.48 4.49
N SER A 166 -3.38 -0.50 5.12
CA SER A 166 -2.73 -1.42 6.06
C SER A 166 -2.83 -2.82 5.50
N HIS A 167 -1.69 -3.46 5.32
CA HIS A 167 -1.58 -4.81 4.78
C HIS A 167 -0.65 -5.65 5.65
N LEU A 168 -0.65 -6.95 5.39
CA LEU A 168 0.29 -7.86 6.01
C LEU A 168 1.73 -7.41 5.71
N ALA A 169 2.53 -7.24 6.75
CA ALA A 169 3.94 -6.93 6.68
C ALA A 169 4.73 -7.87 7.59
N VAL A 170 5.94 -8.17 7.19
CA VAL A 170 6.85 -8.99 7.99
C VAL A 170 8.03 -8.16 8.44
N GLN A 171 8.17 -8.02 9.75
CA GLN A 171 9.32 -7.34 10.37
C GLN A 171 10.53 -8.24 10.33
N ILE A 172 11.67 -7.67 9.95
CA ILE A 172 12.97 -8.31 9.95
C ILE A 172 14.00 -7.43 10.67
N ASP A 173 15.02 -8.03 11.26
CA ASP A 173 16.13 -7.30 11.90
C ASP A 173 17.31 -7.05 10.94
N ALA A 174 17.19 -7.48 9.67
CA ALA A 174 18.14 -7.12 8.63
C ALA A 174 18.06 -5.62 8.34
N ALA A 175 19.22 -4.96 8.20
CA ALA A 175 19.28 -3.54 7.88
C ALA A 175 18.67 -3.26 6.50
N ILE A 176 17.60 -2.46 6.45
CA ILE A 176 17.00 -1.91 5.25
C ILE A 176 17.38 -0.43 5.17
N ASN A 177 18.18 -0.10 4.18
CA ASN A 177 18.63 1.26 3.90
C ASN A 177 18.09 1.71 2.53
N PRO A 178 17.99 3.03 2.27
CA PRO A 178 17.67 3.54 0.94
C PRO A 178 18.53 2.87 -0.14
N GLY A 179 17.89 2.32 -1.18
CA GLY A 179 18.50 1.50 -2.22
C GLY A 179 18.29 -0.01 -2.07
N ASN A 180 17.91 -0.51 -0.88
CA ASN A 180 17.46 -1.88 -0.71
C ASN A 180 15.97 -2.05 -1.06
N SER A 181 15.21 -0.96 -1.02
CA SER A 181 13.77 -0.94 -1.39
C SER A 181 13.55 -1.53 -2.78
N GLY A 182 12.57 -2.43 -2.90
CA GLY A 182 12.26 -3.18 -4.12
C GLY A 182 13.11 -4.43 -4.31
N GLY A 183 14.16 -4.60 -3.52
CA GLY A 183 15.01 -5.79 -3.55
C GLY A 183 14.33 -7.01 -2.92
N PRO A 184 14.68 -8.23 -3.40
CA PRO A 184 14.09 -9.45 -2.87
C PRO A 184 14.65 -9.77 -1.49
N VAL A 185 13.75 -10.20 -0.60
CA VAL A 185 14.09 -10.90 0.63
C VAL A 185 14.02 -12.40 0.34
N MET A 186 15.13 -13.10 0.57
CA MET A 186 15.31 -14.50 0.14
C MET A 186 15.43 -15.43 1.32
N GLN A 187 14.78 -16.59 1.21
CA GLN A 187 14.96 -17.75 2.07
C GLN A 187 14.97 -19.02 1.20
N ASP A 188 15.91 -19.92 1.44
CA ASP A 188 16.05 -21.21 0.73
C ASP A 188 15.99 -21.09 -0.81
N GLY A 189 16.59 -20.03 -1.35
CA GLY A 189 16.66 -19.77 -2.79
C GLY A 189 15.36 -19.27 -3.42
N LYS A 190 14.36 -18.91 -2.62
CA LYS A 190 13.07 -18.35 -3.05
C LYS A 190 12.85 -16.95 -2.45
N VAL A 191 12.10 -16.13 -3.16
CA VAL A 191 11.65 -14.82 -2.67
C VAL A 191 10.52 -15.05 -1.67
N VAL A 192 10.70 -14.57 -0.45
CA VAL A 192 9.69 -14.59 0.61
C VAL A 192 9.07 -13.22 0.86
N GLY A 193 9.66 -12.17 0.31
CA GLY A 193 9.14 -10.81 0.37
C GLY A 193 9.94 -9.82 -0.46
N VAL A 194 9.47 -8.58 -0.49
CA VAL A 194 10.13 -7.41 -1.09
C VAL A 194 10.46 -6.44 0.05
N ALA A 195 11.73 -6.04 0.18
CA ALA A 195 12.15 -5.03 1.15
C ALA A 195 11.50 -3.69 0.81
N PHE A 196 10.88 -2.97 1.80
CA PHE A 196 10.16 -1.76 1.44
C PHE A 196 10.31 -0.59 2.39
N GLN A 197 10.29 -0.77 3.70
CA GLN A 197 10.40 0.32 4.65
C GLN A 197 11.25 -0.05 5.86
N GLY A 198 11.89 0.96 6.48
CA GLY A 198 12.58 0.85 7.75
C GLY A 198 12.30 2.10 8.58
N TYR A 199 12.47 2.00 9.87
CA TYR A 199 12.49 3.18 10.73
C TYR A 199 13.86 3.86 10.69
N SER A 200 13.87 5.20 10.83
CA SER A 200 15.12 5.92 11.04
C SER A 200 15.80 5.42 12.31
N GLY A 201 17.12 5.37 12.33
CA GLY A 201 17.88 4.95 13.50
C GLY A 201 17.66 5.79 14.78
N GLU A 202 17.02 6.96 14.62
CA GLU A 202 16.57 7.79 15.75
C GLU A 202 15.28 7.27 16.40
N VAL A 203 14.45 6.54 15.64
CA VAL A 203 13.19 5.97 16.12
C VAL A 203 13.35 4.54 16.59
N ALA A 204 14.01 3.69 15.78
CA ALA A 204 14.29 2.30 16.11
C ALA A 204 15.49 1.79 15.32
N GLN A 205 16.37 1.03 15.96
CA GLN A 205 17.49 0.40 15.29
C GLN A 205 17.12 -1.02 14.85
N ASN A 206 17.62 -1.44 13.70
CA ASN A 206 17.43 -2.80 13.16
C ASN A 206 15.94 -3.20 13.03
N VAL A 207 15.10 -2.28 12.61
CA VAL A 207 13.70 -2.55 12.27
C VAL A 207 13.48 -2.26 10.80
N GLY A 208 13.38 -3.33 10.04
CA GLY A 208 13.01 -3.29 8.63
C GLY A 208 11.73 -4.09 8.40
N TYR A 209 11.06 -3.81 7.30
CA TYR A 209 9.86 -4.54 6.89
C TYR A 209 10.00 -5.03 5.45
N MET A 210 9.39 -6.17 5.19
CA MET A 210 9.18 -6.67 3.83
C MET A 210 7.70 -6.86 3.55
N ILE A 211 7.32 -6.63 2.30
CA ILE A 211 6.02 -6.99 1.75
C ILE A 211 6.04 -8.50 1.49
N PRO A 212 5.22 -9.30 2.18
CA PRO A 212 5.28 -10.75 2.08
C PRO A 212 4.61 -11.30 0.81
N THR A 213 4.88 -12.56 0.52
CA THR A 213 4.39 -13.22 -0.70
C THR A 213 2.88 -13.26 -0.89
N PRO A 214 2.00 -13.31 0.13
CA PRO A 214 0.55 -13.18 -0.09
C PRO A 214 0.17 -11.86 -0.79
N VAL A 215 0.71 -10.74 -0.33
CA VAL A 215 0.48 -9.40 -0.93
C VAL A 215 1.04 -9.37 -2.36
N ILE A 216 2.27 -9.88 -2.57
CA ILE A 216 2.89 -9.95 -3.90
C ILE A 216 2.04 -10.79 -4.86
N ARG A 217 1.60 -11.97 -4.44
CA ARG A 217 0.79 -12.88 -5.28
C ARG A 217 -0.57 -12.27 -5.62
N ARG A 218 -1.18 -11.59 -4.65
CA ARG A 218 -2.45 -10.89 -4.85
C ARG A 218 -2.29 -9.80 -5.89
N PHE A 219 -1.27 -8.93 -5.77
CA PHE A 219 -0.95 -7.90 -6.75
C PHE A 219 -0.70 -8.48 -8.16
N LEU A 220 0.16 -9.51 -8.27
CA LEU A 220 0.46 -10.17 -9.55
C LEU A 220 -0.77 -10.85 -10.17
N LYS A 221 -1.68 -11.36 -9.36
CA LYS A 221 -2.95 -11.94 -9.82
C LYS A 221 -3.88 -10.85 -10.34
N ASP A 222 -3.98 -9.73 -9.64
CA ASP A 222 -4.81 -8.60 -10.03
C ASP A 222 -4.42 -8.08 -11.40
N ILE A 223 -3.16 -7.71 -11.59
CA ILE A 223 -2.64 -7.19 -12.87
C ILE A 223 -2.70 -8.21 -14.02
N SER A 224 -3.00 -9.48 -13.76
CA SER A 224 -3.14 -10.49 -14.82
C SER A 224 -4.35 -10.24 -15.73
N SER A 225 -5.30 -9.43 -15.29
CA SER A 225 -6.44 -8.95 -16.08
C SER A 225 -6.06 -7.89 -17.12
N GLY A 226 -4.86 -7.28 -17.01
CA GLY A 226 -4.38 -6.19 -17.85
C GLY A 226 -4.48 -4.81 -17.22
N HIS A 227 -5.05 -4.69 -16.04
CA HIS A 227 -5.09 -3.47 -15.23
C HIS A 227 -5.00 -3.83 -13.74
N TYR A 228 -4.77 -2.84 -12.90
CA TYR A 228 -4.77 -2.99 -11.45
C TYR A 228 -6.09 -2.45 -10.89
N ASP A 229 -6.89 -3.32 -10.25
CA ASP A 229 -8.18 -2.94 -9.65
C ASP A 229 -8.04 -2.46 -8.19
N GLY A 230 -6.93 -2.79 -7.56
CA GLY A 230 -6.64 -2.43 -6.17
C GLY A 230 -7.32 -3.35 -5.14
N TYR A 231 -7.14 -2.99 -3.89
CA TYR A 231 -7.69 -3.75 -2.77
C TYR A 231 -9.17 -3.50 -2.58
N VAL A 232 -9.81 -4.42 -1.89
CA VAL A 232 -11.22 -4.37 -1.52
C VAL A 232 -11.35 -4.26 -0.01
N ASP A 233 -12.43 -3.65 0.45
CA ASP A 233 -12.64 -3.36 1.86
C ASP A 233 -14.08 -3.71 2.28
N LEU A 234 -14.24 -4.14 3.52
CA LEU A 234 -15.57 -4.38 4.12
C LEU A 234 -16.33 -3.09 4.37
N SER A 235 -15.62 -1.98 4.50
CA SER A 235 -16.17 -0.65 4.79
C SER A 235 -16.99 -0.64 6.07
N LEU A 236 -16.45 -1.26 7.10
CA LEU A 236 -16.99 -1.28 8.46
C LEU A 236 -15.87 -1.04 9.47
N THR A 237 -16.27 -0.64 10.68
CA THR A 237 -15.40 -0.62 11.85
C THR A 237 -15.92 -1.60 12.88
N TYR A 238 -15.03 -2.16 13.68
CA TYR A 238 -15.40 -3.09 14.75
C TYR A 238 -14.55 -2.83 15.99
N PHE A 239 -15.02 -3.28 17.13
CA PHE A 239 -14.22 -3.30 18.35
C PHE A 239 -14.14 -4.69 18.96
N LYS A 240 -13.08 -4.90 19.70
CA LYS A 240 -12.70 -6.16 20.33
C LYS A 240 -13.62 -6.45 21.53
N LEU A 241 -14.20 -7.63 21.59
CA LEU A 241 -15.05 -8.07 22.70
C LEU A 241 -14.24 -8.82 23.78
N LEU A 242 -13.24 -8.15 24.32
CA LEU A 242 -12.36 -8.74 25.33
C LEU A 242 -13.02 -8.89 26.70
N ASN A 243 -14.00 -8.02 27.01
CA ASN A 243 -14.68 -8.03 28.31
C ASN A 243 -15.77 -9.12 28.34
N PRO A 244 -15.68 -10.12 29.23
CA PRO A 244 -16.72 -11.15 29.37
C PRO A 244 -18.10 -10.58 29.71
N ALA A 245 -18.17 -9.47 30.47
CA ALA A 245 -19.46 -8.87 30.83
C ALA A 245 -20.17 -8.26 29.62
N GLU A 246 -19.44 -7.73 28.65
CA GLU A 246 -20.01 -7.25 27.37
C GLU A 246 -20.57 -8.41 26.56
N ARG A 247 -19.84 -9.51 26.43
CA ARG A 247 -20.30 -10.70 25.73
C ARG A 247 -21.57 -11.26 26.37
N HIS A 248 -21.60 -11.36 27.68
CA HIS A 248 -22.76 -11.79 28.44
C HIS A 248 -23.96 -10.84 28.26
N ALA A 249 -23.74 -9.52 28.25
CA ALA A 249 -24.79 -8.53 28.01
C ALA A 249 -25.40 -8.65 26.59
N LEU A 250 -24.59 -9.03 25.59
CA LEU A 250 -25.02 -9.33 24.23
C LEU A 250 -25.72 -10.69 24.10
N GLY A 251 -25.75 -11.47 25.21
CA GLY A 251 -26.34 -12.80 25.24
C GLY A 251 -25.55 -13.85 24.46
N LEU A 252 -24.24 -13.60 24.22
CA LEU A 252 -23.36 -14.59 23.61
C LEU A 252 -23.16 -15.78 24.53
N PRO A 253 -23.17 -17.03 24.01
CA PRO A 253 -22.75 -18.20 24.74
C PRO A 253 -21.29 -18.06 25.24
N ASP A 254 -20.96 -18.70 26.39
CA ASP A 254 -19.63 -18.54 27.01
C ASP A 254 -18.47 -19.06 26.16
N ASP A 255 -18.73 -20.01 25.28
CA ASP A 255 -17.77 -20.61 24.33
C ASP A 255 -17.63 -19.83 23.02
N GLU A 256 -18.49 -18.81 22.79
CA GLU A 256 -18.43 -17.99 21.59
C GLU A 256 -17.54 -16.75 21.78
N GLN A 257 -16.80 -16.47 20.74
CA GLN A 257 -15.93 -15.31 20.65
C GLN A 257 -16.35 -14.47 19.43
N GLY A 258 -15.65 -13.39 19.16
CA GLY A 258 -15.92 -12.55 18.01
C GLY A 258 -15.64 -11.08 18.30
N VAL A 259 -15.88 -10.24 17.29
CA VAL A 259 -15.76 -8.78 17.35
C VAL A 259 -17.10 -8.14 17.02
N MET A 260 -17.43 -6.99 17.62
CA MET A 260 -18.69 -6.32 17.38
C MET A 260 -18.54 -5.20 16.36
N VAL A 261 -19.39 -5.20 15.35
CA VAL A 261 -19.49 -4.13 14.36
C VAL A 261 -19.92 -2.84 15.04
N SER A 262 -19.08 -1.82 14.99
CA SER A 262 -19.36 -0.48 15.56
C SER A 262 -20.01 0.47 14.56
N SER A 263 -19.65 0.36 13.27
CA SER A 263 -20.27 1.13 12.19
C SER A 263 -20.15 0.41 10.85
N VAL A 264 -21.04 0.73 9.92
CA VAL A 264 -20.98 0.30 8.52
C VAL A 264 -21.12 1.55 7.65
N SER A 265 -20.16 1.77 6.76
CA SER A 265 -20.20 2.92 5.83
C SER A 265 -21.36 2.76 4.83
N SER A 266 -22.07 3.84 4.59
CA SER A 266 -23.35 3.83 3.84
C SER A 266 -23.23 3.39 2.37
N GLU A 267 -22.05 3.44 1.77
CA GLU A 267 -21.79 3.04 0.38
C GLU A 267 -20.84 1.85 0.25
N GLY A 268 -20.38 1.31 1.38
CA GLY A 268 -19.39 0.24 1.45
C GLY A 268 -19.90 -1.16 1.06
N SER A 269 -19.00 -2.13 1.13
CA SER A 269 -19.31 -3.54 0.79
C SER A 269 -20.32 -4.15 1.73
N SER A 270 -20.27 -3.81 3.02
CA SER A 270 -21.10 -4.43 4.07
C SER A 270 -22.53 -3.90 4.15
N VAL A 271 -22.85 -2.82 3.41
CA VAL A 271 -24.20 -2.22 3.43
C VAL A 271 -25.29 -3.23 3.08
N GLY A 272 -26.31 -3.28 3.91
CA GLY A 272 -27.47 -4.17 3.73
C GLY A 272 -27.23 -5.62 4.16
N ALA A 273 -25.97 -6.03 4.37
CA ALA A 273 -25.64 -7.37 4.89
C ALA A 273 -25.32 -7.34 6.39
N LEU A 274 -24.47 -6.43 6.80
CA LEU A 274 -24.06 -6.23 8.19
C LEU A 274 -24.61 -4.91 8.74
N GLN A 275 -24.74 -4.83 10.05
CA GLN A 275 -25.22 -3.64 10.75
C GLN A 275 -24.51 -3.46 12.07
N GLN A 276 -24.56 -2.24 12.61
CA GLN A 276 -24.06 -1.93 13.95
C GLN A 276 -24.67 -2.88 14.99
N GLY A 277 -23.85 -3.42 15.89
CA GLY A 277 -24.23 -4.33 16.94
C GLY A 277 -24.18 -5.82 16.56
N ASP A 278 -23.94 -6.17 15.28
CA ASP A 278 -23.63 -7.55 14.90
C ASP A 278 -22.33 -8.00 15.53
N VAL A 279 -22.27 -9.22 16.05
CA VAL A 279 -20.99 -9.83 16.43
C VAL A 279 -20.56 -10.79 15.35
N LEU A 280 -19.39 -10.53 14.75
CA LEU A 280 -18.78 -11.37 13.74
C LEU A 280 -18.10 -12.54 14.45
N LEU A 281 -18.63 -13.75 14.27
CA LEU A 281 -18.15 -14.98 14.90
C LEU A 281 -17.20 -15.75 14.00
N THR A 282 -17.47 -15.77 12.69
CA THR A 282 -16.63 -16.44 11.68
C THR A 282 -16.56 -15.62 10.42
N ILE A 283 -15.45 -15.75 9.69
CA ILE A 283 -15.23 -15.21 8.36
C ILE A 283 -14.71 -16.32 7.44
N ASP A 284 -15.44 -16.64 6.35
CA ASP A 284 -15.15 -17.77 5.46
C ASP A 284 -14.82 -19.07 6.23
N ASP A 285 -15.66 -19.38 7.20
CA ASP A 285 -15.55 -20.54 8.12
C ASP A 285 -14.36 -20.51 9.11
N HIS A 286 -13.52 -19.45 9.12
CA HIS A 286 -12.49 -19.25 10.15
C HIS A 286 -13.10 -18.58 11.38
N PRO A 287 -13.00 -19.17 12.58
CA PRO A 287 -13.44 -18.55 13.82
C PRO A 287 -12.68 -17.26 14.12
N ILE A 288 -13.42 -16.21 14.50
CA ILE A 288 -12.85 -14.91 14.88
C ILE A 288 -12.74 -14.86 16.38
N ALA A 289 -11.51 -14.69 16.90
CA ALA A 289 -11.29 -14.50 18.32
C ALA A 289 -11.79 -13.11 18.80
N SER A 290 -11.99 -12.94 20.11
CA SER A 290 -12.48 -11.67 20.68
C SER A 290 -11.55 -10.46 20.48
N ASP A 291 -10.33 -10.68 20.06
CA ASP A 291 -9.36 -9.65 19.67
C ASP A 291 -9.28 -9.39 18.15
N GLY A 292 -10.10 -10.09 17.36
CA GLY A 292 -10.18 -9.91 15.91
C GLY A 292 -9.22 -10.75 15.08
N PHE A 293 -8.52 -11.69 15.73
CA PHE A 293 -7.60 -12.60 15.03
C PHE A 293 -8.29 -13.89 14.59
N VAL A 294 -7.74 -14.50 13.55
CA VAL A 294 -8.11 -15.80 12.99
C VAL A 294 -6.88 -16.69 12.85
N GLN A 295 -7.08 -17.99 12.71
CA GLN A 295 -6.02 -18.91 12.28
C GLN A 295 -6.07 -19.07 10.77
N LEU A 296 -4.99 -18.69 10.06
CA LEU A 296 -4.88 -18.76 8.60
C LEU A 296 -3.46 -19.21 8.22
N ASP A 297 -3.36 -20.25 7.39
CA ASP A 297 -2.08 -20.81 6.92
C ASP A 297 -1.11 -21.24 8.06
N GLY A 298 -1.65 -21.58 9.24
CA GLY A 298 -0.86 -21.97 10.42
C GLY A 298 -0.41 -20.79 11.30
N GLU A 299 -0.68 -19.57 10.89
CA GLU A 299 -0.35 -18.35 11.62
C GLU A 299 -1.60 -17.70 12.24
N ARG A 300 -1.41 -16.98 13.33
CA ARG A 300 -2.45 -16.19 13.98
C ARG A 300 -2.40 -14.77 13.44
N ILE A 301 -3.36 -14.42 12.59
CA ILE A 301 -3.37 -13.18 11.78
C ILE A 301 -4.68 -12.43 11.99
N GLU A 302 -4.70 -11.13 11.82
CA GLU A 302 -5.92 -10.32 11.86
C GLU A 302 -6.91 -10.71 10.74
N MET A 303 -8.20 -10.75 11.05
CA MET A 303 -9.25 -11.20 10.11
C MET A 303 -9.32 -10.45 8.78
N PRO A 304 -8.93 -9.15 8.67
CA PRO A 304 -8.89 -8.47 7.39
C PRO A 304 -8.04 -9.16 6.31
N GLU A 305 -7.01 -9.95 6.69
CA GLU A 305 -6.19 -10.69 5.72
C GLU A 305 -7.02 -11.64 4.83
N ILE A 306 -8.11 -12.18 5.35
CA ILE A 306 -9.01 -13.03 4.52
C ILE A 306 -9.67 -12.20 3.42
N VAL A 307 -10.02 -10.95 3.71
CA VAL A 307 -10.60 -10.01 2.73
C VAL A 307 -9.52 -9.52 1.76
N GLU A 308 -8.34 -9.24 2.25
CA GLU A 308 -7.17 -8.78 1.48
C GLU A 308 -6.79 -9.75 0.34
N ARG A 309 -7.06 -11.04 0.52
CA ARG A 309 -6.80 -12.08 -0.50
C ARG A 309 -7.85 -12.14 -1.60
N LYS A 310 -8.95 -11.39 -1.48
CA LYS A 310 -10.08 -11.38 -2.41
C LYS A 310 -10.01 -10.22 -3.40
N PHE A 311 -10.93 -10.28 -4.37
CA PHE A 311 -11.02 -9.32 -5.46
C PHE A 311 -12.42 -8.68 -5.51
N LYS A 312 -12.53 -7.58 -6.22
CA LYS A 312 -13.80 -6.93 -6.48
C LYS A 312 -14.79 -7.90 -7.11
N GLY A 313 -15.97 -8.01 -6.50
CA GLY A 313 -17.04 -8.93 -6.93
C GLY A 313 -17.03 -10.26 -6.21
N ASP A 314 -15.95 -10.62 -5.50
CA ASP A 314 -15.93 -11.82 -4.65
C ASP A 314 -16.90 -11.67 -3.47
N THR A 315 -17.22 -12.78 -2.85
CA THR A 315 -18.11 -12.84 -1.68
C THR A 315 -17.33 -13.30 -0.45
N VAL A 316 -17.63 -12.67 0.68
CA VAL A 316 -17.19 -13.08 2.01
C VAL A 316 -18.40 -13.58 2.78
N LYS A 317 -18.28 -14.74 3.39
CA LYS A 317 -19.30 -15.35 4.24
C LYS A 317 -18.99 -15.06 5.71
N PHE A 318 -19.94 -14.50 6.44
CA PHE A 318 -19.86 -14.30 7.88
C PHE A 318 -20.86 -15.16 8.61
N GLY A 319 -20.41 -15.86 9.66
CA GLY A 319 -21.26 -16.31 10.75
C GLY A 319 -21.38 -15.18 11.76
N ILE A 320 -22.57 -14.75 12.07
CA ILE A 320 -22.82 -13.62 12.97
C ILE A 320 -23.73 -13.97 14.11
N TRP A 321 -23.65 -13.18 15.18
CA TRP A 321 -24.63 -13.14 16.26
C TRP A 321 -25.42 -11.84 16.16
N ARG A 322 -26.72 -11.97 15.90
CA ARG A 322 -27.66 -10.86 15.74
C ARG A 322 -28.94 -11.19 16.48
N ASN A 323 -29.52 -10.29 17.27
CA ASN A 323 -30.75 -10.49 18.01
C ASN A 323 -30.78 -11.77 18.84
N LYS A 324 -29.65 -12.13 19.47
CA LYS A 324 -29.46 -13.36 20.28
C LYS A 324 -29.63 -14.66 19.49
N ALA A 325 -29.36 -14.63 18.20
CA ALA A 325 -29.38 -15.80 17.33
C ALA A 325 -28.16 -15.82 16.40
N LYS A 326 -27.73 -17.04 16.04
CA LYS A 326 -26.72 -17.22 14.99
C LYS A 326 -27.37 -17.10 13.63
N GLU A 327 -26.77 -16.28 12.79
CA GLU A 327 -27.15 -16.10 11.40
C GLU A 327 -25.94 -16.24 10.48
N THR A 328 -26.17 -16.48 9.20
CA THR A 328 -25.12 -16.44 8.17
C THR A 328 -25.47 -15.37 7.16
N VAL A 329 -24.53 -14.48 6.89
CA VAL A 329 -24.68 -13.42 5.90
C VAL A 329 -23.56 -13.47 4.88
N GLN A 330 -23.81 -12.95 3.69
CA GLN A 330 -22.84 -12.84 2.62
C GLN A 330 -22.65 -11.37 2.26
N VAL A 331 -21.39 -10.95 2.19
CA VAL A 331 -20.99 -9.60 1.77
C VAL A 331 -20.31 -9.70 0.42
N ARG A 332 -20.85 -9.03 -0.59
CA ARG A 332 -20.23 -8.90 -1.90
C ARG A 332 -19.27 -7.71 -1.89
N LEU A 333 -17.99 -7.97 -2.15
CA LEU A 333 -16.95 -6.97 -2.07
C LEU A 333 -17.03 -5.97 -3.24
N LYS A 334 -16.95 -4.70 -2.91
CA LYS A 334 -16.83 -3.57 -3.83
C LYS A 334 -15.40 -3.07 -3.83
N GLY A 335 -15.01 -2.27 -4.82
CA GLY A 335 -13.72 -1.58 -4.80
C GLY A 335 -13.64 -0.61 -3.61
N ASN A 336 -12.42 -0.33 -3.19
CA ASN A 336 -12.19 0.64 -2.11
C ASN A 336 -12.56 2.06 -2.58
N TRP A 337 -13.39 2.76 -1.83
CA TRP A 337 -13.85 4.13 -2.09
C TRP A 337 -14.58 4.61 -0.81
N PRO A 338 -14.53 5.82 -0.44
CA PRO A 338 -14.06 7.10 -0.97
C PRO A 338 -12.83 7.68 -0.22
N TYR A 339 -11.94 6.88 0.23
CA TYR A 339 -10.88 7.24 1.19
C TYR A 339 -9.69 8.03 0.59
N LEU A 340 -9.72 8.34 -0.70
CA LEU A 340 -8.59 8.92 -1.43
C LEU A 340 -8.09 10.27 -0.91
N ILE A 341 -8.93 11.05 -0.20
CA ILE A 341 -8.52 12.35 0.35
C ILE A 341 -7.36 12.23 1.35
N GLN A 342 -7.27 11.10 2.07
CA GLN A 342 -6.25 10.85 3.09
C GLN A 342 -5.06 10.05 2.56
N ALA A 343 -5.12 9.54 1.32
CA ALA A 343 -4.00 8.86 0.68
C ALA A 343 -3.02 9.85 0.05
N ASN A 344 -1.75 9.44 -0.03
CA ASN A 344 -0.80 10.11 -0.90
C ASN A 344 -1.16 9.87 -2.36
N HIS A 345 -1.15 10.92 -3.19
CA HIS A 345 -1.38 10.86 -4.63
C HIS A 345 -0.06 10.96 -5.38
N TYR A 346 0.11 10.09 -6.37
CA TYR A 346 1.31 9.98 -7.20
C TYR A 346 0.95 10.02 -8.68
N ASP A 347 1.96 10.16 -9.53
CA ASP A 347 1.94 9.98 -10.98
C ASP A 347 1.02 10.93 -11.77
N SER A 348 0.39 11.87 -11.09
CA SER A 348 -0.47 12.88 -11.70
C SER A 348 -0.19 14.27 -11.10
N PRO A 349 -0.18 15.33 -11.93
CA PRO A 349 -0.02 16.69 -11.41
C PRO A 349 -1.20 17.10 -10.52
N PRO A 350 -1.00 18.07 -9.61
CA PRO A 350 -2.10 18.62 -8.83
C PRO A 350 -3.20 19.19 -9.72
N ARG A 351 -4.45 18.85 -9.45
CA ARG A 351 -5.60 19.42 -10.13
C ARG A 351 -5.91 20.81 -9.57
N PHE A 352 -6.21 21.76 -10.45
CA PHE A 352 -6.57 23.12 -10.04
C PHE A 352 -7.47 23.82 -11.06
N VAL A 353 -8.19 24.83 -10.59
CA VAL A 353 -8.87 25.83 -11.42
C VAL A 353 -8.32 27.18 -11.03
N LEU A 354 -7.93 27.98 -12.03
CA LEU A 354 -7.46 29.37 -11.86
C LEU A 354 -8.45 30.31 -12.55
N PHE A 355 -9.06 31.20 -11.77
CA PHE A 355 -9.98 32.21 -12.27
C PHE A 355 -9.85 33.52 -11.51
N GLY A 356 -9.66 34.65 -12.21
CA GLY A 356 -9.53 35.98 -11.60
C GLY A 356 -8.41 36.10 -10.56
N GLY A 357 -7.34 35.32 -10.71
CA GLY A 357 -6.26 35.23 -9.73
C GLY A 357 -6.53 34.32 -8.51
N LEU A 358 -7.72 33.72 -8.43
CA LEU A 358 -8.09 32.78 -7.37
C LEU A 358 -7.74 31.36 -7.84
N VAL A 359 -7.06 30.58 -6.99
CA VAL A 359 -6.66 29.21 -7.26
C VAL A 359 -7.48 28.26 -6.39
N PHE A 360 -8.20 27.34 -7.02
CA PHE A 360 -9.03 26.35 -6.36
C PHE A 360 -8.41 24.96 -6.54
N GLN A 361 -8.33 24.18 -5.48
CA GLN A 361 -7.81 22.82 -5.50
C GLN A 361 -8.67 21.91 -4.60
N PRO A 362 -8.76 20.60 -4.93
CA PRO A 362 -9.35 19.64 -4.01
C PRO A 362 -8.42 19.43 -2.82
N LEU A 363 -9.02 19.32 -1.64
CA LEU A 363 -8.31 18.96 -0.41
C LEU A 363 -7.81 17.52 -0.52
N SER A 364 -6.54 17.30 -0.19
CA SER A 364 -5.89 15.99 -0.22
C SER A 364 -4.75 15.95 0.78
N LYS A 365 -4.22 14.77 1.07
CA LYS A 365 -3.04 14.62 1.93
C LYS A 365 -1.86 15.43 1.40
N ASN A 366 -1.55 15.33 0.11
CA ASN A 366 -0.47 16.09 -0.52
C ASN A 366 -0.66 17.60 -0.37
N PHE A 367 -1.92 18.09 -0.47
CA PHE A 367 -2.24 19.48 -0.21
C PHE A 367 -1.97 19.84 1.25
N MET A 368 -2.48 19.05 2.20
CA MET A 368 -2.30 19.28 3.64
C MET A 368 -0.82 19.33 4.01
N ASP A 369 -0.03 18.40 3.48
CA ASP A 369 1.41 18.30 3.74
C ASP A 369 2.18 19.48 3.10
N ALA A 370 1.86 19.84 1.85
CA ALA A 370 2.54 20.93 1.15
C ALA A 370 2.35 22.28 1.83
N TYR A 371 1.15 22.56 2.32
CA TYR A 371 0.83 23.80 2.99
C TYR A 371 1.03 23.76 4.51
N GLN A 372 1.29 22.59 5.10
CA GLN A 372 1.34 22.37 6.55
C GLN A 372 0.11 22.97 7.23
N VAL A 373 -1.06 22.53 6.78
CA VAL A 373 -2.34 23.14 7.17
C VAL A 373 -2.64 22.89 8.63
N GLU A 374 -2.79 23.98 9.41
CA GLU A 374 -3.20 23.96 10.81
C GLU A 374 -4.64 24.48 11.03
N ASP A 375 -5.28 25.00 9.98
CA ASP A 375 -6.67 25.50 10.06
C ASP A 375 -7.62 24.37 10.50
N LEU A 376 -8.32 24.59 11.62
CA LEU A 376 -9.18 23.58 12.25
C LEU A 376 -10.38 23.19 11.40
N ARG A 377 -10.86 24.08 10.51
CA ARG A 377 -11.99 23.76 9.61
C ARG A 377 -11.54 22.81 8.51
N LEU A 378 -10.37 23.09 7.88
CA LEU A 378 -9.82 22.17 6.89
C LEU A 378 -9.46 20.83 7.51
N ARG A 379 -8.89 20.84 8.72
CA ARG A 379 -8.62 19.60 9.46
C ARG A 379 -9.90 18.82 9.75
N TYR A 380 -11.00 19.48 10.10
CA TYR A 380 -12.28 18.80 10.28
C TYR A 380 -12.72 18.09 9.00
N TYR A 381 -12.69 18.76 7.84
CA TYR A 381 -13.04 18.13 6.57
C TYR A 381 -12.11 16.97 6.22
N TYR A 382 -10.82 17.10 6.50
CA TYR A 382 -9.83 16.08 6.21
C TYR A 382 -9.92 14.88 7.17
N ASP A 383 -9.89 15.13 8.48
CA ASP A 383 -9.81 14.07 9.50
C ASP A 383 -11.13 13.28 9.62
N PHE A 384 -12.28 13.94 9.40
CA PHE A 384 -13.61 13.37 9.55
C PHE A 384 -14.32 13.06 8.20
N PHE A 385 -13.61 13.15 7.09
CA PHE A 385 -14.18 12.96 5.76
C PHE A 385 -14.96 11.66 5.62
N VAL A 386 -14.39 10.57 6.10
CA VAL A 386 -14.99 9.23 6.08
C VAL A 386 -15.95 9.03 7.25
N THR A 387 -15.50 9.31 8.47
CA THR A 387 -16.24 9.01 9.71
C THR A 387 -17.58 9.75 9.79
N ASN A 388 -17.63 11.00 9.32
CA ASN A 388 -18.84 11.81 9.27
C ASN A 388 -19.52 11.78 7.89
N GLU A 389 -19.10 10.86 7.01
CA GLU A 389 -19.66 10.68 5.65
C GLU A 389 -19.71 12.00 4.85
N ILE A 390 -18.73 12.90 5.04
CA ILE A 390 -18.68 14.21 4.37
C ILE A 390 -18.70 14.03 2.83
N TYR A 391 -18.10 12.96 2.33
CA TYR A 391 -18.07 12.60 0.91
C TYR A 391 -19.44 12.52 0.24
N ARG A 392 -20.53 12.30 0.99
CA ARG A 392 -21.89 12.26 0.43
C ARG A 392 -22.32 13.61 -0.16
N ASN A 393 -21.94 14.69 0.50
CA ASN A 393 -22.27 16.05 0.09
C ASN A 393 -21.13 16.71 -0.69
N HIS A 394 -19.89 16.37 -0.33
CA HIS A 394 -18.67 16.88 -0.93
C HIS A 394 -17.78 15.70 -1.34
N PRO A 395 -18.03 15.04 -2.50
CA PRO A 395 -17.15 14.00 -3.01
C PRO A 395 -15.71 14.48 -3.15
N GLU A 396 -15.53 15.76 -3.43
CA GLU A 396 -14.28 16.50 -3.27
C GLU A 396 -14.52 17.76 -2.43
N VAL A 397 -13.70 17.98 -1.43
CA VAL A 397 -13.71 19.23 -0.65
C VAL A 397 -12.87 20.25 -1.42
N VAL A 398 -13.50 21.19 -2.09
CA VAL A 398 -12.79 22.21 -2.88
C VAL A 398 -12.44 23.41 -2.02
N VAL A 399 -11.17 23.80 -2.08
CA VAL A 399 -10.59 24.87 -1.23
C VAL A 399 -10.04 25.99 -2.11
N LEU A 400 -10.23 27.26 -1.69
CA LEU A 400 -9.46 28.38 -2.23
C LEU A 400 -8.02 28.28 -1.68
N SER A 401 -7.14 27.69 -2.44
CA SER A 401 -5.80 27.32 -1.99
C SER A 401 -4.81 28.49 -2.01
N ASN A 402 -4.94 29.35 -3.01
CA ASN A 402 -4.05 30.49 -3.18
C ASN A 402 -4.76 31.64 -3.90
N ILE A 403 -4.22 32.86 -3.72
CA ILE A 403 -4.67 34.08 -4.38
C ILE A 403 -3.42 34.71 -5.00
N LEU A 404 -3.39 34.84 -6.32
CA LEU A 404 -2.31 35.49 -7.02
C LEU A 404 -2.43 36.99 -6.78
N PRO A 405 -1.39 37.66 -6.26
CA PRO A 405 -1.48 39.02 -5.81
C PRO A 405 -1.71 39.99 -7.00
N ASP A 406 -2.77 40.76 -6.90
CA ASP A 406 -3.12 41.86 -7.79
C ASP A 406 -3.83 42.93 -6.95
N PRO A 407 -3.72 44.24 -7.30
CA PRO A 407 -4.44 45.27 -6.59
C PRO A 407 -5.96 45.05 -6.46
N VAL A 408 -6.56 44.35 -7.44
CA VAL A 408 -8.01 44.05 -7.46
C VAL A 408 -8.42 43.02 -6.42
N ASN A 409 -7.52 42.15 -6.00
CA ASN A 409 -7.81 41.04 -5.07
C ASN A 409 -7.02 41.07 -3.77
N ALA A 410 -6.26 42.15 -3.50
CA ALA A 410 -5.40 42.25 -2.34
C ALA A 410 -6.17 42.14 -1.00
N TYR A 411 -7.44 42.49 -0.97
CA TYR A 411 -8.32 42.43 0.23
C TYR A 411 -8.93 41.02 0.46
N LEU A 412 -8.70 40.08 -0.45
CA LEU A 412 -9.25 38.73 -0.35
C LEU A 412 -8.32 37.75 0.39
N SER A 413 -7.14 38.16 0.84
CA SER A 413 -6.11 37.33 1.46
C SER A 413 -6.63 36.44 2.58
N ASP A 414 -7.57 36.95 3.38
CA ASP A 414 -8.15 36.25 4.53
C ASP A 414 -9.14 35.14 4.14
N LEU A 415 -9.51 35.06 2.85
CA LEU A 415 -10.36 34.00 2.31
C LEU A 415 -9.57 32.74 1.93
N ARG A 416 -8.27 32.79 2.00
CA ARG A 416 -7.41 31.62 1.73
C ARG A 416 -7.74 30.48 2.69
N PHE A 417 -7.74 29.27 2.17
CA PHE A 417 -8.10 28.04 2.89
C PHE A 417 -9.57 27.92 3.28
N GLN A 418 -10.44 28.76 2.73
CA GLN A 418 -11.88 28.54 2.88
C GLN A 418 -12.38 27.44 1.94
N VAL A 419 -13.31 26.62 2.43
CA VAL A 419 -14.00 25.60 1.63
C VAL A 419 -15.10 26.28 0.83
N VAL A 420 -15.13 26.05 -0.48
CA VAL A 420 -16.12 26.61 -1.40
C VAL A 420 -17.42 25.83 -1.28
N ASP A 421 -18.52 26.55 -1.05
CA ASP A 421 -19.87 25.97 -0.97
C ASP A 421 -20.66 26.18 -2.27
N GLU A 422 -20.60 27.42 -2.82
CA GLU A 422 -21.44 27.79 -3.97
C GLU A 422 -20.78 28.90 -4.81
N ILE A 423 -20.98 28.84 -6.12
CA ILE A 423 -20.58 29.91 -7.05
C ILE A 423 -21.80 30.23 -7.93
N ASN A 424 -22.30 31.47 -7.89
CA ASN A 424 -23.48 31.92 -8.64
C ASN A 424 -24.65 30.92 -8.54
N ASP A 425 -25.11 30.61 -7.33
CA ASP A 425 -26.20 29.68 -7.00
C ASP A 425 -25.94 28.21 -7.40
N LYS A 426 -24.76 27.87 -7.98
CA LYS A 426 -24.33 26.51 -8.25
C LYS A 426 -23.58 25.94 -7.05
N LYS A 427 -24.11 24.86 -6.48
CA LYS A 427 -23.41 24.10 -5.43
C LYS A 427 -22.14 23.47 -5.95
N ILE A 428 -21.06 23.60 -5.19
CA ILE A 428 -19.75 23.04 -5.51
C ILE A 428 -19.55 21.75 -4.73
N ARG A 429 -19.50 20.63 -5.46
CA ARG A 429 -19.28 19.30 -4.96
C ARG A 429 -17.96 18.72 -5.42
N THR A 430 -17.44 19.19 -6.57
CA THR A 430 -16.19 18.74 -7.16
C THR A 430 -15.43 19.94 -7.75
N LEU A 431 -14.17 19.75 -8.10
CA LEU A 431 -13.39 20.79 -8.78
C LEU A 431 -13.94 21.11 -10.18
N GLU A 432 -14.55 20.14 -10.84
CA GLU A 432 -15.24 20.33 -12.12
C GLU A 432 -16.40 21.32 -12.01
N ASP A 433 -17.17 21.28 -10.91
CA ASP A 433 -18.25 22.22 -10.67
C ASP A 433 -17.74 23.67 -10.64
N VAL A 434 -16.54 23.91 -10.09
CA VAL A 434 -15.89 25.23 -10.10
C VAL A 434 -15.58 25.67 -11.53
N ALA A 435 -14.97 24.76 -12.31
CA ALA A 435 -14.65 25.04 -13.72
C ALA A 435 -15.92 25.37 -14.54
N GLU A 436 -16.98 24.60 -14.36
CA GLU A 436 -18.27 24.82 -15.02
C GLU A 436 -18.94 26.13 -14.58
N ALA A 437 -18.90 26.47 -13.29
CA ALA A 437 -19.48 27.73 -12.80
C ALA A 437 -18.79 28.95 -13.42
N PHE A 438 -17.47 28.93 -13.55
CA PHE A 438 -16.71 30.01 -14.17
C PHE A 438 -16.76 30.01 -15.71
N ALA A 439 -17.11 28.89 -16.34
CA ALA A 439 -17.34 28.84 -17.80
C ALA A 439 -18.60 29.61 -18.21
N GLN A 440 -19.55 29.78 -17.31
CA GLN A 440 -20.76 30.58 -17.55
C GLN A 440 -20.43 32.07 -17.47
N LYS A 441 -20.57 32.79 -18.57
CA LYS A 441 -20.32 34.24 -18.58
C LYS A 441 -21.30 34.99 -17.68
N SER A 442 -20.78 35.73 -16.71
CA SER A 442 -21.54 36.58 -15.80
C SER A 442 -20.85 37.94 -15.66
N PRO A 443 -21.59 39.02 -15.43
CA PRO A 443 -21.00 40.32 -15.13
C PRO A 443 -20.26 40.38 -13.81
N TYR A 444 -20.59 39.45 -12.88
CA TYR A 444 -19.92 39.25 -11.60
C TYR A 444 -20.06 37.79 -11.18
N TYR A 445 -19.17 37.34 -10.28
CA TYR A 445 -19.22 36.01 -9.68
C TYR A 445 -19.33 36.15 -8.17
N VAL A 446 -20.35 35.55 -7.59
CA VAL A 446 -20.56 35.48 -6.13
C VAL A 446 -20.08 34.11 -5.67
N ILE A 447 -19.09 34.11 -4.78
CA ILE A 447 -18.51 32.89 -4.20
C ILE A 447 -18.92 32.83 -2.72
N HIS A 448 -19.65 31.80 -2.35
CA HIS A 448 -19.98 31.50 -0.96
C HIS A 448 -19.03 30.43 -0.44
N PHE A 449 -18.51 30.67 0.75
CA PHE A 449 -17.70 29.70 1.48
C PHE A 449 -18.52 29.08 2.61
N VAL A 450 -18.19 27.85 3.00
CA VAL A 450 -18.87 27.17 4.09
C VAL A 450 -18.77 27.99 5.38
N GLY A 451 -19.93 28.24 6.01
CA GLY A 451 -20.01 29.04 7.24
C GLY A 451 -19.97 30.56 7.03
N SER A 452 -19.92 31.06 5.78
CA SER A 452 -20.12 32.50 5.52
C SER A 452 -21.58 32.86 5.69
N VAL A 453 -21.83 34.06 6.29
CA VAL A 453 -23.18 34.62 6.36
C VAL A 453 -23.58 35.03 4.94
N ARG A 454 -24.76 34.61 4.47
CA ARG A 454 -25.34 35.01 3.18
C ARG A 454 -25.76 36.46 3.18
#